data_6fe3046dc000fdd74ddd4deab99644a7
#
_entry.id   6fe3046dc000fdd74ddd4deab99644a7
#
_cell.length_a   1.000
_cell.length_b   1.000
_cell.length_c   1.000
_cell.angle_alpha   90.00
_cell.angle_beta   90.00
_cell.angle_gamma   90.00
#
_symmetry.space_group_name_H-M   'P 1'
#
loop_
_entity.id
_entity.type
_entity.pdbx_description
1 polymer ?
#
loop_
_entity_poly.entity_id
_entity_poly.type
_entity_poly.pdbx_seq_one_letter_code
_entity_poly.pdbx_strand_id
1 'polypeptide(L)'
;GITCVYLFHELPRTVRENVLKEFFRVLEPDGILILADSIQENDSPDFIQIMENFYKSFHEPFYCDYIKEDITSKIKDIGFNNIKSNSFFMTKVWSAIK
;
A
#
# COMPACT_ATOMS: atom_id res chain seq x y z
N GLY A 1 -12.40 6.54 -11.32
CA GLY A 1 -11.63 6.05 -10.18
C GLY A 1 -10.82 4.81 -10.49
N ILE A 2 -9.84 4.56 -9.67
CA ILE A 2 -8.99 3.37 -9.76
C ILE A 2 -9.07 2.62 -8.44
N THR A 3 -9.26 1.30 -8.52
CA THR A 3 -9.22 0.41 -7.36
C THR A 3 -8.13 -0.63 -7.58
N CYS A 4 -7.26 -0.78 -6.58
CA CYS A 4 -6.19 -1.79 -6.60
C CYS A 4 -6.27 -2.60 -5.31
N VAL A 5 -6.37 -3.92 -5.42
CA VAL A 5 -6.61 -4.81 -4.28
C VAL A 5 -5.57 -5.92 -4.24
N TYR A 6 -4.85 -6.02 -3.12
CA TYR A 6 -3.89 -7.09 -2.81
C TYR A 6 -2.82 -7.34 -3.88
N LEU A 7 -2.28 -6.25 -4.44
CA LEU A 7 -1.21 -6.33 -5.44
C LEU A 7 0.14 -5.87 -4.86
N PHE A 8 0.15 -4.80 -4.07
CA PHE A 8 1.37 -4.10 -3.69
C PHE A 8 2.34 -4.95 -2.88
N HIS A 9 1.85 -5.84 -2.03
CA HIS A 9 2.71 -6.70 -1.22
C HIS A 9 3.55 -7.69 -2.05
N GLU A 10 3.18 -7.91 -3.30
CA GLU A 10 3.89 -8.77 -4.24
C GLU A 10 4.90 -8.04 -5.13
N LEU A 11 4.90 -6.70 -5.08
CA LEU A 11 5.71 -5.88 -5.97
C LEU A 11 6.97 -5.35 -5.29
N PRO A 12 8.10 -5.26 -6.02
CA PRO A 12 9.26 -4.51 -5.55
C PRO A 12 8.92 -3.03 -5.31
N ARG A 13 9.69 -2.38 -4.44
CA ARG A 13 9.45 -0.99 -4.06
C ARG A 13 9.41 -0.05 -5.26
N THR A 14 10.34 -0.19 -6.19
CA THR A 14 10.40 0.64 -7.40
C THR A 14 9.19 0.44 -8.31
N VAL A 15 8.68 -0.78 -8.38
CA VAL A 15 7.49 -1.09 -9.18
C VAL A 15 6.24 -0.50 -8.51
N ARG A 16 6.14 -0.59 -7.18
CA ARG A 16 5.03 0.05 -6.44
C ARG A 16 5.00 1.55 -6.71
N GLU A 17 6.16 2.21 -6.68
CA GLU A 17 6.26 3.63 -6.97
C GLU A 17 5.81 3.95 -8.39
N ASN A 18 6.27 3.19 -9.36
CA ASN A 18 5.90 3.38 -10.76
C ASN A 18 4.41 3.16 -11.01
N VAL A 19 3.82 2.17 -10.36
CA VAL A 19 2.38 1.90 -10.45
C VAL A 19 1.57 3.07 -9.88
N LEU A 20 1.97 3.59 -8.71
CA LEU A 20 1.29 4.76 -8.13
C LEU A 20 1.41 6.00 -9.01
N LYS A 21 2.57 6.24 -9.60
CA LYS A 21 2.77 7.35 -10.55
C LYS A 21 1.86 7.19 -11.77
N GLU A 22 1.72 5.98 -12.28
CA GLU A 22 0.85 5.69 -13.41
C GLU A 22 -0.63 5.89 -13.06
N PHE A 23 -1.05 5.45 -11.89
CA PHE A 23 -2.40 5.74 -11.39
C PHE A 23 -2.67 7.25 -11.34
N PHE A 24 -1.72 8.00 -10.81
CA PHE A 24 -1.84 9.46 -10.77
C PHE A 24 -1.95 10.07 -12.17
N ARG A 25 -1.13 9.58 -13.11
CA ARG A 25 -1.13 10.09 -14.48
C ARG A 25 -2.46 9.88 -15.18
N VAL A 26 -3.06 8.70 -15.05
CA VAL A 26 -4.27 8.34 -15.81
C VAL A 26 -5.56 8.82 -15.17
N LEU A 27 -5.55 9.14 -13.87
CA LEU A 27 -6.74 9.67 -13.19
C LEU A 27 -7.06 11.07 -13.70
N GLU A 28 -8.36 11.35 -13.85
CA GLU A 28 -8.84 12.70 -14.10
C GLU A 28 -8.61 13.59 -12.87
N PRO A 29 -8.57 14.93 -13.04
CA PRO A 29 -8.57 15.84 -11.89
C PRO A 29 -9.72 15.49 -10.94
N ASP A 30 -9.45 15.49 -9.63
CA ASP A 30 -10.37 15.06 -8.58
C ASP A 30 -10.77 13.56 -8.63
N GLY A 31 -10.09 12.77 -9.45
CA GLY A 31 -10.28 11.33 -9.50
C GLY A 31 -9.85 10.66 -8.19
N ILE A 32 -10.48 9.53 -7.85
CA ILE A 32 -10.28 8.84 -6.58
C ILE A 32 -9.48 7.56 -6.81
N LEU A 33 -8.47 7.37 -5.96
CA LEU A 33 -7.74 6.10 -5.83
C LEU A 33 -8.20 5.38 -4.57
N ILE A 34 -8.55 4.12 -4.69
CA ILE A 34 -8.78 3.21 -3.56
C ILE A 34 -7.74 2.10 -3.65
N LEU A 35 -6.91 2.00 -2.62
CA LEU A 35 -5.88 0.97 -2.52
C LEU A 35 -6.18 0.13 -1.28
N ALA A 36 -6.34 -1.18 -1.46
CA ALA A 36 -6.54 -2.12 -0.36
C ALA A 36 -5.46 -3.19 -0.42
N ASP A 37 -4.73 -3.35 0.68
CA ASP A 37 -3.66 -4.35 0.75
C ASP A 37 -3.44 -4.78 2.20
N SER A 38 -2.42 -5.56 2.45
CA SER A 38 -2.09 -6.03 3.79
C SER A 38 -1.75 -4.85 4.71
N ILE A 39 -1.96 -5.03 6.02
CA ILE A 39 -1.53 -4.05 7.02
C ILE A 39 -0.01 -3.87 6.97
N GLN A 40 0.43 -2.71 7.43
CA GLN A 40 1.85 -2.36 7.49
C GLN A 40 2.35 -2.35 8.94
N GLU A 41 3.67 -2.23 9.12
CA GLU A 41 4.33 -2.32 10.42
C GLU A 41 3.72 -1.41 11.50
N ASN A 42 3.37 -0.17 11.13
CA ASN A 42 2.81 0.80 12.07
C ASN A 42 1.34 0.56 12.43
N ASP A 43 0.65 -0.31 11.70
CA ASP A 43 -0.77 -0.55 11.92
C ASP A 43 -1.02 -1.51 13.09
N SER A 44 -0.17 -2.51 13.26
CA SER A 44 -0.30 -3.49 14.33
C SER A 44 1.06 -4.18 14.60
N PRO A 45 1.90 -3.62 15.45
CA PRO A 45 3.23 -4.18 15.71
C PRO A 45 3.22 -5.62 16.20
N ASP A 46 2.22 -6.01 16.98
CA ASP A 46 2.10 -7.38 17.51
C ASP A 46 1.83 -8.40 16.39
N PHE A 47 1.03 -8.02 15.39
CA PHE A 47 0.76 -8.85 14.22
C PHE A 47 1.96 -8.97 13.31
N ILE A 48 2.78 -7.94 13.23
CA ILE A 48 3.92 -7.92 12.32
C ILE A 48 4.92 -9.02 12.67
N GLN A 49 5.13 -9.29 13.93
CA GLN A 49 6.06 -10.36 14.34
C GLN A 49 5.55 -11.74 13.92
N ILE A 50 4.25 -11.96 14.01
CA ILE A 50 3.62 -13.20 13.53
C ILE A 50 3.74 -13.30 12.00
N MET A 51 3.51 -12.19 11.29
CA MET A 51 3.60 -12.14 9.83
C MET A 51 5.03 -12.25 9.33
N GLU A 52 6.02 -11.75 10.07
CA GLU A 52 7.44 -11.93 9.73
C GLU A 52 7.82 -13.41 9.69
N ASN A 53 7.30 -14.20 10.60
CA ASN A 53 7.52 -15.64 10.58
C ASN A 53 6.78 -16.32 9.43
N PHE A 54 5.60 -15.81 9.08
CA PHE A 54 4.77 -16.33 8.01
C PHE A 54 5.43 -16.18 6.63
N TYR A 55 5.85 -14.97 6.25
CA TYR A 55 6.44 -14.76 4.93
C TYR A 55 7.83 -15.40 4.77
N LYS A 56 8.57 -15.54 5.86
CA LYS A 56 9.83 -16.31 5.83
C LYS A 56 9.57 -17.76 5.44
N SER A 57 8.45 -18.33 5.88
CA SER A 57 8.07 -19.70 5.56
C SER A 57 7.57 -19.87 4.13
N PHE A 58 7.03 -18.82 3.53
CA PHE A 58 6.43 -18.85 2.18
C PHE A 58 7.30 -18.19 1.12
N HIS A 59 8.50 -17.71 1.46
CA HIS A 59 9.45 -17.09 0.52
C HIS A 59 8.87 -15.97 -0.36
N GLU A 60 8.10 -15.05 0.25
CA GLU A 60 7.61 -13.85 -0.44
C GLU A 60 8.59 -12.69 -0.24
N PRO A 61 9.53 -12.44 -1.18
CA PRO A 61 10.67 -11.55 -0.94
C PRO A 61 10.29 -10.08 -0.80
N PHE A 62 9.17 -9.66 -1.38
CA PHE A 62 8.77 -8.26 -1.38
C PHE A 62 7.78 -7.91 -0.28
N TYR A 63 7.22 -8.89 0.41
CA TYR A 63 6.25 -8.67 1.46
C TYR A 63 6.86 -7.93 2.65
N CYS A 64 8.06 -8.34 3.06
CA CYS A 64 8.78 -7.70 4.16
C CYS A 64 9.07 -6.22 3.87
N ASP A 65 9.51 -5.91 2.65
CA ASP A 65 9.74 -4.54 2.24
C ASP A 65 8.43 -3.73 2.23
N TYR A 66 7.34 -4.34 1.75
CA TYR A 66 6.04 -3.69 1.72
C TYR A 66 5.58 -3.28 3.13
N ILE A 67 5.64 -4.17 4.12
CA ILE A 67 5.15 -3.85 5.47
C ILE A 67 5.97 -2.75 6.16
N LYS A 68 7.22 -2.54 5.73
CA LYS A 68 8.11 -1.53 6.28
C LYS A 68 8.07 -0.20 5.52
N GLU A 69 7.57 -0.18 4.31
CA GLU A 69 7.47 1.04 3.51
C GLU A 69 6.27 1.88 3.95
N ASP A 70 6.46 3.18 4.16
CA ASP A 70 5.36 4.10 4.45
C ASP A 70 4.62 4.44 3.14
N ILE A 71 3.61 3.65 2.82
CA ILE A 71 2.81 3.83 1.61
C ILE A 71 2.03 5.15 1.64
N THR A 72 1.56 5.57 2.82
CA THR A 72 0.85 6.85 2.96
C THR A 72 1.72 8.02 2.52
N SER A 73 2.97 8.06 2.98
CA SER A 73 3.91 9.11 2.55
C SER A 73 4.21 9.04 1.08
N LYS A 74 4.33 7.85 0.51
CA LYS A 74 4.58 7.68 -0.91
C LYS A 74 3.42 8.19 -1.77
N ILE A 75 2.19 7.91 -1.39
CA ILE A 75 0.99 8.43 -2.07
C ILE A 75 0.99 9.97 -2.04
N LYS A 76 1.31 10.54 -0.89
CA LYS A 76 1.39 12.00 -0.73
C LYS A 76 2.48 12.60 -1.61
N ASP A 77 3.67 12.01 -1.63
CA ASP A 77 4.82 12.53 -2.39
C ASP A 77 4.57 12.52 -3.90
N ILE A 78 3.75 11.60 -4.38
CA ILE A 78 3.37 11.53 -5.80
C ILE A 78 2.45 12.68 -6.20
N GLY A 79 1.68 13.22 -5.26
CA GLY A 79 0.83 14.39 -5.49
C GLY A 79 -0.64 14.22 -5.10
N PHE A 80 -1.02 13.08 -4.56
CA PHE A 80 -2.40 12.87 -4.10
C PHE A 80 -2.74 13.72 -2.89
N ASN A 81 -4.02 14.07 -2.76
CA ASN A 81 -4.58 14.85 -1.66
C ASN A 81 -5.63 14.06 -0.89
N ASN A 82 -6.02 14.57 0.28
CA ASN A 82 -7.08 14.00 1.12
C ASN A 82 -6.88 12.51 1.37
N ILE A 83 -5.64 12.15 1.71
CA ILE A 83 -5.27 10.75 1.93
C ILE A 83 -5.86 10.29 3.26
N LYS A 84 -6.66 9.25 3.22
CA LYS A 84 -7.23 8.60 4.39
C LYS A 84 -6.86 7.13 4.39
N SER A 85 -6.64 6.57 5.56
CA SER A 85 -6.37 5.15 5.70
C SER A 85 -7.09 4.57 6.90
N ASN A 86 -7.56 3.35 6.77
CA ASN A 86 -8.18 2.59 7.85
C ASN A 86 -7.68 1.15 7.80
N SER A 87 -7.48 0.56 8.98
CA SER A 87 -7.06 -0.84 9.09
C SER A 87 -8.24 -1.67 9.59
N PHE A 88 -8.47 -2.80 8.93
CA PHE A 88 -9.53 -3.75 9.27
C PHE A 88 -8.90 -5.13 9.41
N PHE A 89 -8.67 -5.58 10.63
CA PHE A 89 -8.00 -6.85 10.91
C PHE A 89 -6.61 -6.90 10.23
N MET A 90 -6.46 -7.63 9.13
CA MET A 90 -5.18 -7.76 8.41
C MET A 90 -5.15 -6.96 7.10
N THR A 91 -6.16 -6.14 6.85
CA THR A 91 -6.28 -5.36 5.62
C THR A 91 -6.21 -3.86 5.94
N LYS A 92 -5.44 -3.14 5.16
CA LYS A 92 -5.39 -1.67 5.21
C LYS A 92 -5.95 -1.10 3.93
N VAL A 93 -6.80 -0.07 4.06
CA VAL A 93 -7.42 0.60 2.91
C VAL A 93 -6.99 2.05 2.93
N TRP A 94 -6.46 2.52 1.80
CA TRP A 94 -6.18 3.93 1.57
C TRP A 94 -7.18 4.48 0.56
N SER A 95 -7.61 5.71 0.79
CA SER A 95 -8.31 6.50 -0.22
C SER A 95 -7.57 7.81 -0.43
N ALA A 96 -7.46 8.24 -1.67
CA ALA A 96 -6.75 9.45 -2.02
C ALA A 96 -7.40 10.11 -3.24
N ILE A 97 -7.25 11.43 -3.35
CA ILE A 97 -7.81 12.23 -4.44
C ILE A 97 -6.67 12.87 -5.22
N LYS A 98 -6.74 12.78 -6.53
CA LYS A 98 -5.75 13.44 -7.40
C LYS A 98 -5.80 14.97 -7.30
#